data_e96c33920b5383ebeff9d37c2dbf290e
#
_entry.id   e96c33920b5383ebeff9d37c2dbf290e
#
_cell.length_a   1.000
_cell.length_b   1.000
_cell.length_c   1.000
_cell.angle_alpha   90.00
_cell.angle_beta   90.00
_cell.angle_gamma   90.00
#
_symmetry.space_group_name_H-M   'P 1'
#
loop_
_entity.id
_entity.type
_entity.pdbx_description
1 polymer ?
#
loop_
_entity_poly.entity_id
_entity_poly.type
_entity_poly.pdbx_seq_one_letter_code
_entity_poly.pdbx_strand_id
1 'polypeptide(L)'
;MEVLDTHDIDAHTQALGGWALQYEQLSSGQFTGHIHKVDLPGLTLLREDTSMALRQRGHMNDSAYGFAMALRDTTDLFFNGQRVPAHAIMCGKGDDVDLITPPHFTLIAIVVQRSLLNPLWERMYHKPLASWLEKQLVLGTTEAKVNNLRELHLTMLDQASAMAPWQTDPQALKQLRDDILMEWIEALPAQVDTSEVPTLERRKKLVDRACELMLTPSDEPLSILDVCSRMGTSRRKLNYSFQDVLGITPVKYLRTLRLNSVRRALRHAAPHATIQDIASHWGFWHLSQFAQDYKQLFGELPSTTLRQR
;
A
#
# COMPACT_ATOMS: atom_id res chain seq x y z
N MET A 1 14.79 -3.70 5.42
CA MET A 1 14.36 -4.86 4.64
C MET A 1 15.05 -6.10 5.17
N GLU A 2 14.30 -7.14 5.43
CA GLU A 2 14.80 -8.44 5.90
C GLU A 2 14.22 -9.54 5.03
N VAL A 3 15.09 -10.44 4.57
CA VAL A 3 14.69 -11.69 3.89
C VAL A 3 15.36 -12.82 4.65
N LEU A 4 14.59 -13.76 5.16
CA LEU A 4 15.09 -14.82 6.02
C LEU A 4 14.47 -16.16 5.67
N ASP A 5 15.33 -17.16 5.45
CA ASP A 5 14.94 -18.56 5.35
C ASP A 5 15.18 -19.27 6.67
N THR A 6 14.20 -20.03 7.12
CA THR A 6 14.26 -20.75 8.39
C THR A 6 13.89 -22.22 8.20
N HIS A 7 14.50 -23.09 8.99
CA HIS A 7 14.22 -24.54 9.03
C HIS A 7 13.75 -24.99 10.42
N ASP A 8 13.47 -24.02 11.26
CA ASP A 8 13.00 -24.23 12.64
C ASP A 8 11.87 -23.26 12.97
N ILE A 9 10.82 -23.75 13.61
CA ILE A 9 9.61 -22.97 13.89
C ILE A 9 9.88 -21.86 14.91
N ASP A 10 10.69 -22.15 15.94
CA ASP A 10 10.98 -21.18 16.99
C ASP A 10 11.86 -20.05 16.44
N ALA A 11 12.85 -20.41 15.62
CA ALA A 11 13.67 -19.42 14.91
C ALA A 11 12.82 -18.58 13.95
N HIS A 12 11.86 -19.19 13.26
CA HIS A 12 10.93 -18.49 12.38
C HIS A 12 10.08 -17.48 13.14
N THR A 13 9.51 -17.89 14.28
CA THR A 13 8.70 -17.02 15.12
C THR A 13 9.49 -15.84 15.67
N GLN A 14 10.74 -16.08 16.10
CA GLN A 14 11.63 -15.00 16.57
C GLN A 14 11.97 -14.00 15.48
N ALA A 15 12.10 -14.45 14.24
CA ALA A 15 12.41 -13.59 13.10
C ALA A 15 11.30 -12.61 12.74
N LEU A 16 10.04 -12.89 13.06
CA LEU A 16 8.93 -11.96 12.86
C LEU A 16 9.06 -10.68 13.70
N GLY A 17 9.76 -10.73 14.81
CA GLY A 17 10.11 -9.59 15.66
C GLY A 17 8.92 -8.78 16.17
N GLY A 18 8.96 -8.33 17.43
CA GLY A 18 7.95 -7.42 17.99
C GLY A 18 6.56 -8.01 18.28
N TRP A 19 6.34 -9.31 17.98
CA TRP A 19 5.12 -10.04 18.30
C TRP A 19 5.41 -11.15 19.28
N ALA A 20 4.59 -11.29 20.30
CA ALA A 20 4.66 -12.38 21.26
C ALA A 20 3.84 -13.57 20.72
N LEU A 21 4.29 -14.17 19.63
CA LEU A 21 3.64 -15.30 18.99
C LEU A 21 4.29 -16.62 19.39
N GLN A 22 3.50 -17.68 19.40
CA GLN A 22 3.93 -19.07 19.55
C GLN A 22 3.33 -19.88 18.40
N TYR A 23 4.19 -20.62 17.69
CA TYR A 23 3.80 -21.46 16.58
C TYR A 23 3.75 -22.92 16.98
N GLU A 24 2.72 -23.63 16.55
CA GLU A 24 2.55 -25.06 16.71
C GLU A 24 2.40 -25.70 15.33
N GLN A 25 3.26 -26.66 15.00
CA GLN A 25 3.12 -27.42 13.75
C GLN A 25 1.98 -28.42 13.88
N LEU A 26 1.07 -28.41 12.90
CA LEU A 26 -0.13 -29.28 12.88
C LEU A 26 -0.04 -30.40 11.83
N SER A 27 0.90 -30.32 10.87
CA SER A 27 1.11 -31.37 9.87
C SER A 27 2.49 -32.00 9.98
N SER A 28 2.63 -33.24 9.53
CA SER A 28 3.88 -33.98 9.54
C SER A 28 4.82 -33.50 8.42
N GLY A 29 6.10 -33.33 8.71
CA GLY A 29 7.12 -32.93 7.75
C GLY A 29 8.18 -32.04 8.40
N GLN A 30 9.25 -31.80 7.68
CA GLN A 30 10.25 -30.79 8.08
C GLN A 30 9.75 -29.40 7.78
N PHE A 31 9.78 -28.54 8.78
CA PHE A 31 9.40 -27.13 8.61
C PHE A 31 10.42 -26.39 7.78
N THR A 32 9.93 -25.65 6.81
CA THR A 32 10.66 -24.58 6.15
C THR A 32 9.77 -23.34 6.13
N GLY A 33 10.35 -22.19 6.41
CA GLY A 33 9.66 -20.92 6.37
C GLY A 33 10.51 -19.87 5.68
N HIS A 34 9.84 -18.95 5.01
CA HIS A 34 10.45 -17.79 4.39
C HIS A 34 9.73 -16.54 4.84
N ILE A 35 10.47 -15.55 5.29
CA ILE A 35 9.97 -14.23 5.69
C ILE A 35 10.59 -13.19 4.79
N HIS A 36 9.75 -12.38 4.19
CA HIS A 36 10.15 -11.18 3.47
C HIS A 36 9.45 -9.98 4.11
N LYS A 37 10.23 -9.11 4.75
CA LYS A 37 9.73 -7.97 5.53
C LYS A 37 10.39 -6.67 5.09
N VAL A 38 9.57 -5.65 4.89
CA VAL A 38 10.01 -4.28 4.59
C VAL A 38 9.40 -3.33 5.62
N ASP A 39 10.26 -2.71 6.42
CA ASP A 39 9.85 -1.70 7.39
C ASP A 39 9.91 -0.31 6.76
N LEU A 40 8.75 0.37 6.76
CA LEU A 40 8.55 1.75 6.35
C LEU A 40 8.15 2.59 7.57
N PRO A 41 8.28 3.90 7.55
CA PRO A 41 7.88 4.74 8.68
C PRO A 41 6.41 4.55 9.08
N GLY A 42 6.16 3.82 10.17
CA GLY A 42 4.81 3.53 10.69
C GLY A 42 4.04 2.42 9.99
N LEU A 43 4.65 1.69 9.05
CA LEU A 43 4.06 0.57 8.34
C LEU A 43 5.11 -0.52 8.07
N THR A 44 4.78 -1.77 8.32
CA THR A 44 5.57 -2.93 7.90
C THR A 44 4.79 -3.70 6.83
N LEU A 45 5.45 -4.00 5.72
CA LEU A 45 4.96 -4.89 4.67
C LEU A 45 5.58 -6.27 4.89
N LEU A 46 4.76 -7.33 4.88
CA LEU A 46 5.17 -8.69 5.23
C LEU A 46 4.64 -9.71 4.23
N ARG A 47 5.50 -10.64 3.86
CA ARG A 47 5.14 -11.93 3.28
C ARG A 47 5.77 -13.02 4.15
N GLU A 48 4.96 -14.01 4.51
CA GLU A 48 5.37 -15.20 5.25
C GLU A 48 4.94 -16.45 4.47
N ASP A 49 5.90 -17.28 4.10
CA ASP A 49 5.68 -18.59 3.49
C ASP A 49 5.99 -19.68 4.49
N THR A 50 5.11 -20.66 4.64
CA THR A 50 5.29 -21.80 5.55
C THR A 50 4.97 -23.12 4.88
N SER A 51 5.84 -24.12 5.05
CA SER A 51 5.66 -25.44 4.42
C SER A 51 4.66 -26.33 5.14
N MET A 52 4.49 -26.14 6.46
CA MET A 52 3.65 -26.98 7.29
C MET A 52 2.35 -26.27 7.69
N ALA A 53 1.31 -27.06 7.98
CA ALA A 53 0.14 -26.53 8.66
C ALA A 53 0.53 -26.09 10.07
N LEU A 54 0.14 -24.87 10.44
CA LEU A 54 0.52 -24.25 11.71
C LEU A 54 -0.70 -23.75 12.46
N ARG A 55 -0.57 -23.70 13.79
CA ARG A 55 -1.35 -22.82 14.64
C ARG A 55 -0.45 -21.77 15.23
N GLN A 56 -0.79 -20.51 15.02
CA GLN A 56 -0.05 -19.35 15.49
C GLN A 56 -0.91 -18.65 16.54
N ARG A 57 -0.40 -18.53 17.76
CA ARG A 57 -1.13 -17.89 18.86
C ARG A 57 -0.25 -16.87 19.57
N GLY A 58 -0.88 -15.81 20.06
CA GLY A 58 -0.21 -14.79 20.86
C GLY A 58 -0.80 -13.42 20.71
N HIS A 59 -0.01 -12.41 21.04
CA HIS A 59 -0.41 -11.03 21.00
C HIS A 59 0.36 -10.28 19.93
N MET A 60 -0.34 -9.41 19.21
CA MET A 60 0.28 -8.39 18.38
C MET A 60 0.58 -7.15 19.23
N ASN A 61 1.35 -6.22 18.67
CA ASN A 61 1.63 -4.93 19.31
C ASN A 61 0.34 -4.09 19.42
N ASP A 62 -0.02 -3.70 20.66
CA ASP A 62 -1.21 -2.89 20.96
C ASP A 62 -1.24 -1.52 20.28
N SER A 63 -0.10 -1.02 19.80
CA SER A 63 0.00 0.27 19.10
C SER A 63 -0.28 0.18 17.60
N ALA A 64 -0.55 -1.02 17.05
CA ALA A 64 -0.73 -1.25 15.64
C ALA A 64 -2.04 -1.97 15.31
N TYR A 65 -2.40 -1.93 14.03
CA TYR A 65 -3.35 -2.83 13.39
C TYR A 65 -2.58 -3.76 12.45
N GLY A 66 -3.00 -5.02 12.37
CA GLY A 66 -2.54 -5.97 11.36
C GLY A 66 -3.65 -6.26 10.38
N PHE A 67 -3.41 -6.13 9.09
CA PHE A 67 -4.31 -6.59 8.04
C PHE A 67 -3.58 -7.66 7.25
N ALA A 68 -4.19 -8.83 7.12
CA ALA A 68 -3.56 -9.97 6.49
C ALA A 68 -4.55 -10.75 5.60
N MET A 69 -4.01 -11.44 4.61
CA MET A 69 -4.78 -12.32 3.73
C MET A 69 -3.92 -13.46 3.21
N ALA A 70 -4.57 -14.53 2.75
CA ALA A 70 -3.91 -15.58 2.01
C ALA A 70 -3.49 -15.08 0.63
N LEU A 71 -2.26 -15.38 0.18
CA LEU A 71 -1.80 -15.08 -1.18
C LEU A 71 -2.56 -15.91 -2.23
N ARG A 72 -2.97 -17.13 -1.87
CA ARG A 72 -3.78 -18.01 -2.72
C ARG A 72 -5.03 -18.44 -1.97
N ASP A 73 -6.08 -18.70 -2.72
CA ASP A 73 -7.31 -19.18 -2.12
C ASP A 73 -7.09 -20.52 -1.42
N THR A 74 -7.64 -20.63 -0.22
CA THR A 74 -7.56 -21.82 0.61
C THR A 74 -8.87 -22.01 1.39
N THR A 75 -9.18 -23.27 1.73
CA THR A 75 -10.41 -23.61 2.46
C THR A 75 -10.18 -23.85 3.95
N ASP A 76 -8.93 -24.09 4.36
CA ASP A 76 -8.59 -24.54 5.72
C ASP A 76 -7.83 -23.47 6.52
N LEU A 77 -8.26 -22.24 6.34
CA LEU A 77 -7.76 -21.06 7.05
C LEU A 77 -8.78 -20.64 8.10
N PHE A 78 -8.32 -20.50 9.36
CA PHE A 78 -9.16 -20.05 10.46
C PHE A 78 -8.46 -18.93 11.21
N PHE A 79 -9.19 -17.89 11.53
CA PHE A 79 -8.71 -16.77 12.32
C PHE A 79 -9.65 -16.49 13.49
N ASN A 80 -9.12 -16.56 14.72
CA ASN A 80 -9.86 -16.44 15.97
C ASN A 80 -11.15 -17.28 16.00
N GLY A 81 -11.04 -18.53 15.56
CA GLY A 81 -12.14 -19.49 15.52
C GLY A 81 -13.13 -19.31 14.35
N GLN A 82 -12.95 -18.31 13.51
CA GLN A 82 -13.77 -18.11 12.31
C GLN A 82 -13.05 -18.66 11.08
N ARG A 83 -13.79 -19.39 10.24
CA ARG A 83 -13.28 -19.78 8.92
C ARG A 83 -13.13 -18.55 8.04
N VAL A 84 -11.98 -18.41 7.39
CA VAL A 84 -11.68 -17.27 6.53
C VAL A 84 -12.09 -17.61 5.09
N PRO A 85 -13.03 -16.87 4.49
CA PRO A 85 -13.39 -17.03 3.08
C PRO A 85 -12.24 -16.69 2.14
N ALA A 86 -12.29 -17.18 0.90
CA ALA A 86 -11.27 -16.97 -0.12
C ALA A 86 -10.96 -15.48 -0.39
N HIS A 87 -11.98 -14.63 -0.32
CA HIS A 87 -11.86 -13.20 -0.61
C HIS A 87 -12.08 -12.36 0.65
N ALA A 88 -11.29 -12.64 1.69
CA ALA A 88 -11.40 -11.91 2.95
C ALA A 88 -10.04 -11.45 3.47
N ILE A 89 -10.08 -10.34 4.19
CA ILE A 89 -8.96 -9.75 4.90
C ILE A 89 -9.17 -10.02 6.40
N MET A 90 -8.17 -10.60 7.04
CA MET A 90 -8.12 -10.76 8.50
C MET A 90 -7.62 -9.48 9.13
N CYS A 91 -8.20 -9.06 10.26
CA CYS A 91 -7.80 -7.87 10.98
C CYS A 91 -7.45 -8.19 12.44
N GLY A 92 -6.19 -7.99 12.81
CA GLY A 92 -5.69 -7.99 14.18
C GLY A 92 -5.67 -6.58 14.77
N LYS A 93 -6.15 -6.45 16.01
CA LYS A 93 -6.26 -5.16 16.72
C LYS A 93 -5.30 -5.01 17.91
N GLY A 94 -4.26 -5.83 17.99
CA GLY A 94 -3.42 -5.93 19.19
C GLY A 94 -3.93 -6.96 20.22
N ASP A 95 -5.12 -7.52 19.99
CA ASP A 95 -5.71 -8.58 20.80
C ASP A 95 -5.05 -9.94 20.52
N ASP A 96 -5.52 -10.96 21.23
CA ASP A 96 -5.12 -12.34 21.00
C ASP A 96 -5.33 -12.78 19.55
N VAL A 97 -4.28 -13.27 18.94
CA VAL A 97 -4.29 -13.88 17.61
C VAL A 97 -4.29 -15.40 17.77
N ASP A 98 -5.23 -16.07 17.14
CA ASP A 98 -5.25 -17.53 16.96
C ASP A 98 -5.50 -17.80 15.47
N LEU A 99 -4.40 -18.02 14.73
CA LEU A 99 -4.43 -18.27 13.29
C LEU A 99 -4.06 -19.73 13.01
N ILE A 100 -4.92 -20.42 12.26
CA ILE A 100 -4.65 -21.78 11.78
C ILE A 100 -4.50 -21.73 10.26
N THR A 101 -3.34 -22.17 9.79
CA THR A 101 -2.99 -22.18 8.36
C THR A 101 -2.83 -23.60 7.83
N PRO A 102 -3.20 -23.89 6.56
CA PRO A 102 -2.92 -25.15 5.91
C PRO A 102 -1.43 -25.30 5.58
N PRO A 103 -0.95 -26.50 5.15
CA PRO A 103 0.39 -26.65 4.64
C PRO A 103 0.60 -25.87 3.33
N HIS A 104 1.85 -25.50 3.05
CA HIS A 104 2.24 -24.70 1.87
C HIS A 104 1.46 -23.38 1.75
N PHE A 105 1.38 -22.68 2.87
CA PHE A 105 0.63 -21.45 3.00
C PHE A 105 1.52 -20.22 2.84
N THR A 106 1.01 -19.21 2.13
CA THR A 106 1.60 -17.89 2.05
C THR A 106 0.64 -16.86 2.59
N LEU A 107 1.08 -16.14 3.62
CA LEU A 107 0.43 -14.96 4.15
C LEU A 107 1.06 -13.71 3.56
N ILE A 108 0.24 -12.75 3.19
CA ILE A 108 0.66 -11.37 2.97
C ILE A 108 -0.05 -10.47 3.97
N ALA A 109 0.68 -9.50 4.50
CA ALA A 109 0.16 -8.62 5.54
C ALA A 109 0.78 -7.23 5.53
N ILE A 110 0.03 -6.26 6.06
CA ILE A 110 0.58 -5.01 6.55
C ILE A 110 0.35 -4.90 8.06
N VAL A 111 1.33 -4.33 8.73
CA VAL A 111 1.21 -3.90 10.12
C VAL A 111 1.36 -2.38 10.14
N VAL A 112 0.33 -1.68 10.59
CA VAL A 112 0.29 -0.22 10.52
C VAL A 112 0.06 0.39 11.89
N GLN A 113 0.86 1.38 12.27
CA GLN A 113 0.73 2.09 13.53
C GLN A 113 -0.62 2.82 13.61
N ARG A 114 -1.29 2.71 14.75
CA ARG A 114 -2.58 3.39 15.01
C ARG A 114 -2.47 4.91 14.87
N SER A 115 -1.34 5.47 15.28
CA SER A 115 -1.05 6.90 15.15
C SER A 115 -1.01 7.38 13.70
N LEU A 116 -0.67 6.50 12.75
CA LEU A 116 -0.69 6.77 11.31
C LEU A 116 -2.10 6.57 10.72
N LEU A 117 -2.73 5.43 11.02
CA LEU A 117 -3.96 5.04 10.34
C LEU A 117 -5.20 5.76 10.86
N ASN A 118 -5.36 5.93 12.20
CA ASN A 118 -6.57 6.51 12.77
C ASN A 118 -6.89 7.93 12.25
N PRO A 119 -5.94 8.88 12.23
CA PRO A 119 -6.22 10.23 11.74
C PRO A 119 -6.55 10.27 10.24
N LEU A 120 -5.96 9.38 9.44
CA LEU A 120 -6.24 9.26 8.01
C LEU A 120 -7.65 8.73 7.80
N TRP A 121 -7.99 7.64 8.48
CA TRP A 121 -9.30 7.03 8.38
C TRP A 121 -10.43 7.98 8.77
N GLU A 122 -10.31 8.68 9.92
CA GLU A 122 -11.30 9.64 10.38
C GLU A 122 -11.51 10.80 9.39
N ARG A 123 -10.43 11.29 8.78
CA ARG A 123 -10.53 12.34 7.74
C ARG A 123 -11.21 11.86 6.45
N MET A 124 -10.94 10.61 6.05
CA MET A 124 -11.50 10.06 4.80
C MET A 124 -12.95 9.61 4.95
N TYR A 125 -13.31 9.04 6.10
CA TYR A 125 -14.58 8.37 6.30
C TYR A 125 -15.47 9.02 7.36
N HIS A 126 -14.98 10.01 8.08
CA HIS A 126 -15.70 10.74 9.15
C HIS A 126 -16.22 9.83 10.27
N LYS A 127 -15.56 8.72 10.53
CA LYS A 127 -15.88 7.72 11.55
C LYS A 127 -14.60 7.16 12.14
N PRO A 128 -14.55 6.85 13.46
CA PRO A 128 -13.39 6.18 14.07
C PRO A 128 -13.22 4.76 13.51
N LEU A 129 -12.00 4.42 13.13
CA LEU A 129 -11.67 3.07 12.64
C LEU A 129 -11.94 1.99 13.70
N ALA A 130 -11.63 2.26 14.96
CA ALA A 130 -11.84 1.33 16.06
C ALA A 130 -13.30 0.88 16.16
N SER A 131 -14.26 1.80 16.06
CA SER A 131 -15.70 1.51 16.11
C SER A 131 -16.17 0.66 14.92
N TRP A 132 -15.55 0.86 13.75
CA TRP A 132 -15.86 0.10 12.55
C TRP A 132 -15.34 -1.35 12.62
N LEU A 133 -14.13 -1.52 13.20
CA LEU A 133 -13.50 -2.83 13.36
C LEU A 133 -14.00 -3.62 14.59
N GLU A 134 -14.80 -3.02 15.48
CA GLU A 134 -15.07 -3.53 16.83
C GLU A 134 -15.63 -4.96 16.86
N LYS A 135 -16.35 -5.37 15.80
CA LYS A 135 -17.04 -6.68 15.75
C LYS A 135 -16.61 -7.56 14.59
N GLN A 136 -15.73 -7.11 13.72
CA GLN A 136 -15.36 -7.85 12.50
C GLN A 136 -13.85 -8.08 12.44
N LEU A 137 -13.44 -9.32 12.67
CA LEU A 137 -12.04 -9.76 12.55
C LEU A 137 -11.74 -10.35 11.16
N VAL A 138 -12.78 -10.75 10.42
CA VAL A 138 -12.67 -11.26 9.05
C VAL A 138 -13.57 -10.42 8.15
N LEU A 139 -12.96 -9.70 7.26
CA LEU A 139 -13.60 -8.69 6.42
C LEU A 139 -13.75 -9.22 5.01
N GLY A 140 -14.97 -9.61 4.63
CA GLY A 140 -15.27 -10.02 3.25
C GLY A 140 -15.16 -8.86 2.27
N THR A 141 -14.54 -9.11 1.11
CA THR A 141 -14.40 -8.14 0.02
C THR A 141 -14.62 -8.83 -1.34
N THR A 142 -14.39 -8.13 -2.45
CA THR A 142 -14.58 -8.72 -3.77
C THR A 142 -13.32 -9.43 -4.27
N GLU A 143 -13.49 -10.47 -5.09
CA GLU A 143 -12.39 -11.20 -5.72
C GLU A 143 -11.45 -10.26 -6.48
N ALA A 144 -11.98 -9.32 -7.24
CA ALA A 144 -11.20 -8.35 -8.00
C ALA A 144 -10.29 -7.50 -7.10
N LYS A 145 -10.78 -7.05 -5.93
CA LYS A 145 -9.99 -6.28 -4.98
C LYS A 145 -8.87 -7.12 -4.36
N VAL A 146 -9.20 -8.38 -3.99
CA VAL A 146 -8.22 -9.31 -3.41
C VAL A 146 -7.10 -9.61 -4.40
N ASN A 147 -7.43 -9.91 -5.65
CA ASN A 147 -6.44 -10.22 -6.67
C ASN A 147 -5.56 -9.01 -7.00
N ASN A 148 -6.13 -7.83 -7.12
CA ASN A 148 -5.37 -6.59 -7.30
C ASN A 148 -4.42 -6.32 -6.12
N LEU A 149 -4.89 -6.53 -4.89
CA LEU A 149 -4.08 -6.32 -3.70
C LEU A 149 -2.93 -7.34 -3.58
N ARG A 150 -3.18 -8.61 -3.95
CA ARG A 150 -2.15 -9.67 -3.99
C ARG A 150 -1.03 -9.31 -4.97
N GLU A 151 -1.39 -8.93 -6.19
CA GLU A 151 -0.44 -8.56 -7.24
C GLU A 151 0.38 -7.33 -6.85
N LEU A 152 -0.29 -6.30 -6.36
CA LEU A 152 0.36 -5.08 -5.91
C LEU A 152 1.32 -5.34 -4.74
N HIS A 153 0.88 -6.11 -3.73
CA HIS A 153 1.70 -6.42 -2.56
C HIS A 153 3.02 -7.11 -2.94
N LEU A 154 2.95 -8.09 -3.83
CA LEU A 154 4.14 -8.78 -4.34
C LEU A 154 5.04 -7.83 -5.13
N THR A 155 4.46 -7.02 -6.01
CA THR A 155 5.20 -6.02 -6.79
C THR A 155 5.95 -5.03 -5.88
N MET A 156 5.31 -4.58 -4.80
CA MET A 156 5.94 -3.66 -3.85
C MET A 156 7.06 -4.31 -3.06
N LEU A 157 6.90 -5.58 -2.66
CA LEU A 157 7.98 -6.35 -2.01
C LEU A 157 9.18 -6.52 -2.95
N ASP A 158 8.94 -6.87 -4.21
CA ASP A 158 10.00 -7.06 -5.21
C ASP A 158 10.72 -5.73 -5.52
N GLN A 159 9.97 -4.65 -5.67
CA GLN A 159 10.55 -3.32 -5.85
C GLN A 159 11.38 -2.88 -4.66
N ALA A 160 10.89 -3.12 -3.45
CA ALA A 160 11.62 -2.84 -2.23
C ALA A 160 12.94 -3.63 -2.14
N SER A 161 12.97 -4.84 -2.69
CA SER A 161 14.16 -5.70 -2.71
C SER A 161 15.20 -5.26 -3.73
N ALA A 162 14.76 -4.72 -4.87
CA ALA A 162 15.63 -4.41 -6.00
C ALA A 162 16.43 -3.10 -5.86
N MET A 163 16.17 -2.24 -4.86
CA MET A 163 16.64 -0.85 -4.90
C MET A 163 17.26 -0.33 -3.61
N ALA A 164 18.57 -0.50 -3.50
CA ALA A 164 19.35 0.05 -2.38
C ALA A 164 19.37 1.60 -2.24
N PRO A 165 19.37 2.45 -3.30
CA PRO A 165 19.53 3.91 -3.14
C PRO A 165 18.32 4.62 -2.54
N TRP A 166 17.08 4.21 -2.82
CA TRP A 166 15.89 4.92 -2.33
C TRP A 166 15.54 4.59 -0.87
N GLN A 167 16.08 3.49 -0.31
CA GLN A 167 15.88 3.13 1.10
C GLN A 167 16.39 4.19 2.08
N THR A 168 17.18 5.14 1.60
CA THR A 168 17.68 6.28 2.38
C THR A 168 16.92 7.58 2.15
N ASP A 169 16.06 7.65 1.13
CA ASP A 169 15.25 8.84 0.84
C ASP A 169 13.93 8.83 1.63
N PRO A 170 13.75 9.73 2.62
CA PRO A 170 12.53 9.76 3.43
C PRO A 170 11.26 10.02 2.62
N GLN A 171 11.35 10.76 1.51
CA GLN A 171 10.18 11.06 0.68
C GLN A 171 9.76 9.87 -0.16
N ALA A 172 10.72 9.15 -0.74
CA ALA A 172 10.45 7.91 -1.47
C ALA A 172 9.81 6.84 -0.56
N LEU A 173 10.36 6.70 0.66
CA LEU A 173 9.79 5.79 1.68
C LEU A 173 8.37 6.19 2.08
N LYS A 174 8.11 7.49 2.26
CA LYS A 174 6.78 8.02 2.57
C LYS A 174 5.81 7.73 1.43
N GLN A 175 6.20 8.01 0.19
CA GLN A 175 5.33 7.78 -0.97
C GLN A 175 4.98 6.30 -1.11
N LEU A 176 5.98 5.40 -1.06
CA LEU A 176 5.76 3.96 -1.11
C LEU A 176 4.81 3.49 0.00
N ARG A 177 5.03 3.94 1.23
CA ARG A 177 4.14 3.65 2.35
C ARG A 177 2.70 4.09 2.10
N ASP A 178 2.54 5.32 1.61
CA ASP A 178 1.22 5.91 1.38
C ASP A 178 0.48 5.18 0.26
N ASP A 179 1.17 4.77 -0.81
CA ASP A 179 0.61 3.98 -1.89
C ASP A 179 0.14 2.59 -1.40
N ILE A 180 0.99 1.89 -0.64
CA ILE A 180 0.63 0.59 -0.03
C ILE A 180 -0.59 0.74 0.88
N LEU A 181 -0.56 1.74 1.77
CA LEU A 181 -1.64 1.96 2.74
C LEU A 181 -2.97 2.25 2.04
N MET A 182 -2.95 3.03 0.96
CA MET A 182 -4.16 3.34 0.20
C MET A 182 -4.78 2.09 -0.43
N GLU A 183 -3.99 1.23 -1.05
CA GLU A 183 -4.50 0.02 -1.68
C GLU A 183 -5.13 -0.93 -0.65
N TRP A 184 -4.49 -1.09 0.51
CA TRP A 184 -5.05 -1.89 1.59
C TRP A 184 -6.35 -1.30 2.15
N ILE A 185 -6.42 0.02 2.36
CA ILE A 185 -7.65 0.69 2.78
C ILE A 185 -8.78 0.50 1.76
N GLU A 186 -8.48 0.58 0.46
CA GLU A 186 -9.49 0.41 -0.59
C GLU A 186 -10.00 -1.04 -0.73
N ALA A 187 -9.15 -2.01 -0.40
CA ALA A 187 -9.56 -3.41 -0.39
C ALA A 187 -10.54 -3.71 0.74
N LEU A 188 -10.52 -2.93 1.83
CA LEU A 188 -11.47 -3.11 2.94
C LEU A 188 -12.92 -2.90 2.45
N PRO A 189 -13.89 -3.65 3.01
CA PRO A 189 -15.29 -3.48 2.64
C PRO A 189 -15.81 -2.10 3.06
N ALA A 190 -16.39 -1.39 2.11
CA ALA A 190 -16.93 -0.06 2.36
C ALA A 190 -18.33 -0.16 3.03
N GLN A 191 -18.40 -0.40 4.33
CA GLN A 191 -19.61 -0.15 5.11
C GLN A 191 -19.75 1.32 5.53
N VAL A 192 -18.89 2.19 5.04
CA VAL A 192 -19.01 3.62 5.25
C VAL A 192 -19.96 4.16 4.18
N ASP A 193 -21.06 4.71 4.64
CA ASP A 193 -22.09 5.30 3.80
C ASP A 193 -21.48 6.35 2.84
N THR A 194 -21.34 5.94 1.59
CA THR A 194 -20.97 6.81 0.48
C THR A 194 -22.19 7.17 -0.37
N SER A 195 -23.39 7.10 0.20
CA SER A 195 -24.68 7.11 -0.49
C SER A 195 -25.04 8.44 -1.17
N GLU A 196 -24.35 9.52 -0.89
CA GLU A 196 -24.52 10.72 -1.72
C GLU A 196 -23.63 10.63 -2.97
N VAL A 197 -24.22 10.15 -4.07
CA VAL A 197 -23.62 10.30 -5.40
C VAL A 197 -23.59 11.81 -5.73
N PRO A 198 -22.40 12.46 -5.79
CA PRO A 198 -22.32 13.90 -6.04
C PRO A 198 -22.91 14.23 -7.41
N THR A 199 -23.66 15.32 -7.49
CA THR A 199 -24.08 15.88 -8.78
C THR A 199 -22.85 16.20 -9.65
N LEU A 200 -23.03 16.28 -10.98
CA LEU A 200 -21.91 16.57 -11.91
C LEU A 200 -21.14 17.83 -11.51
N GLU A 201 -21.84 18.88 -11.04
CA GLU A 201 -21.19 20.11 -10.55
C GLU A 201 -20.35 19.90 -9.28
N ARG A 202 -20.84 19.09 -8.35
CA ARG A 202 -20.07 18.76 -7.14
C ARG A 202 -18.86 17.91 -7.48
N ARG A 203 -18.99 16.98 -8.43
CA ARG A 203 -17.87 16.17 -8.92
C ARG A 203 -16.81 17.04 -9.58
N LYS A 204 -17.26 17.96 -10.46
CA LYS A 204 -16.36 18.91 -11.12
C LYS A 204 -15.61 19.78 -10.10
N LYS A 205 -16.30 20.39 -9.14
CA LYS A 205 -15.65 21.17 -8.07
C LYS A 205 -14.63 20.36 -7.26
N LEU A 206 -14.95 19.08 -6.98
CA LEU A 206 -14.02 18.19 -6.29
C LEU A 206 -12.77 17.91 -7.13
N VAL A 207 -12.94 17.64 -8.42
CA VAL A 207 -11.83 17.40 -9.35
C VAL A 207 -10.98 18.65 -9.51
N ASP A 208 -11.60 19.83 -9.73
CA ASP A 208 -10.89 21.11 -9.88
C ASP A 208 -10.00 21.37 -8.63
N ARG A 209 -10.57 21.23 -7.43
CA ARG A 209 -9.83 21.41 -6.18
C ARG A 209 -8.69 20.38 -6.00
N ALA A 210 -8.91 19.14 -6.42
CA ALA A 210 -7.85 18.13 -6.39
C ALA A 210 -6.70 18.49 -7.35
N CYS A 211 -7.03 18.95 -8.58
CA CYS A 211 -6.06 19.40 -9.56
C CYS A 211 -5.26 20.61 -9.05
N GLU A 212 -5.92 21.57 -8.41
CA GLU A 212 -5.25 22.72 -7.79
C GLU A 212 -4.25 22.29 -6.71
N LEU A 213 -4.66 21.35 -5.83
CA LEU A 213 -3.76 20.80 -4.82
C LEU A 213 -2.55 20.08 -5.43
N MET A 214 -2.77 19.32 -6.50
CA MET A 214 -1.71 18.59 -7.22
C MET A 214 -0.72 19.53 -7.91
N LEU A 215 -1.14 20.74 -8.28
CA LEU A 215 -0.34 21.77 -8.92
C LEU A 215 0.34 22.73 -7.93
N THR A 216 -0.12 22.78 -6.68
CA THR A 216 0.44 23.68 -5.68
C THR A 216 1.90 23.32 -5.43
N PRO A 217 2.83 24.29 -5.58
CA PRO A 217 4.22 24.07 -5.25
C PRO A 217 4.34 23.59 -3.80
N SER A 218 5.07 22.52 -3.59
CA SER A 218 5.31 21.93 -2.27
C SER A 218 6.72 21.37 -2.26
N ASP A 219 7.40 21.52 -1.15
CA ASP A 219 8.73 20.93 -0.95
C ASP A 219 8.70 19.41 -1.05
N GLU A 220 7.52 18.82 -0.84
CA GLU A 220 7.26 17.39 -0.98
C GLU A 220 6.18 17.10 -2.04
N PRO A 221 6.44 16.20 -3.01
CA PRO A 221 5.44 15.76 -3.98
C PRO A 221 4.27 15.05 -3.31
N LEU A 222 3.05 15.59 -3.46
CA LEU A 222 1.84 15.03 -2.82
C LEU A 222 1.47 13.67 -3.40
N SER A 223 1.29 12.66 -2.56
CA SER A 223 0.66 11.39 -2.96
C SER A 223 -0.87 11.56 -3.13
N ILE A 224 -1.53 10.58 -3.75
CA ILE A 224 -3.01 10.56 -3.81
C ILE A 224 -3.62 10.46 -2.42
N LEU A 225 -2.93 9.80 -1.48
CA LEU A 225 -3.35 9.75 -0.08
C LEU A 225 -3.34 11.15 0.55
N ASP A 226 -2.30 11.94 0.30
CA ASP A 226 -2.22 13.32 0.79
C ASP A 226 -3.35 14.18 0.24
N VAL A 227 -3.65 14.04 -1.06
CA VAL A 227 -4.78 14.72 -1.71
C VAL A 227 -6.10 14.32 -1.04
N CYS A 228 -6.36 13.02 -0.87
CA CYS A 228 -7.55 12.51 -0.19
C CYS A 228 -7.66 13.04 1.24
N SER A 229 -6.56 12.98 2.00
CA SER A 229 -6.48 13.45 3.38
C SER A 229 -6.74 14.95 3.51
N ARG A 230 -6.10 15.79 2.66
CA ARG A 230 -6.30 17.25 2.68
C ARG A 230 -7.71 17.68 2.27
N MET A 231 -8.33 16.88 1.40
CA MET A 231 -9.70 17.14 0.91
C MET A 231 -10.79 16.53 1.80
N GLY A 232 -10.44 15.67 2.77
CA GLY A 232 -11.42 14.92 3.57
C GLY A 232 -12.30 14.01 2.67
N THR A 233 -11.70 13.34 1.68
CA THR A 233 -12.45 12.49 0.73
C THR A 233 -11.80 11.11 0.59
N SER A 234 -12.62 10.09 0.29
CA SER A 234 -12.09 8.76 0.02
C SER A 234 -11.53 8.66 -1.41
N ARG A 235 -10.53 7.78 -1.61
CA ARG A 235 -9.98 7.49 -2.94
C ARG A 235 -11.05 7.02 -3.91
N ARG A 236 -12.00 6.20 -3.45
CA ARG A 236 -13.13 5.73 -4.25
C ARG A 236 -13.94 6.90 -4.81
N LYS A 237 -14.32 7.86 -3.96
CA LYS A 237 -15.07 9.06 -4.37
C LYS A 237 -14.25 9.90 -5.35
N LEU A 238 -12.95 10.07 -5.09
CA LEU A 238 -12.04 10.79 -5.98
C LEU A 238 -11.94 10.10 -7.34
N ASN A 239 -11.73 8.76 -7.36
CA ASN A 239 -11.65 7.97 -8.60
C ASN A 239 -12.91 8.12 -9.46
N TYR A 240 -14.10 7.95 -8.87
CA TYR A 240 -15.36 8.11 -9.61
C TYR A 240 -15.48 9.51 -10.20
N SER A 241 -15.15 10.56 -9.42
CA SER A 241 -15.26 11.93 -9.88
C SER A 241 -14.29 12.24 -11.03
N PHE A 242 -13.05 11.77 -10.96
CA PHE A 242 -12.07 11.92 -12.04
C PHE A 242 -12.50 11.17 -13.31
N GLN A 243 -13.00 9.94 -13.15
CA GLN A 243 -13.46 9.14 -14.29
C GLN A 243 -14.64 9.80 -15.01
N ASP A 244 -15.60 10.36 -14.25
CA ASP A 244 -16.76 11.04 -14.82
C ASP A 244 -16.39 12.38 -15.49
N VAL A 245 -15.46 13.14 -14.91
CA VAL A 245 -15.14 14.50 -15.35
C VAL A 245 -14.00 14.52 -16.36
N LEU A 246 -12.98 13.65 -16.17
CA LEU A 246 -11.75 13.65 -16.97
C LEU A 246 -11.54 12.34 -17.75
N GLY A 247 -12.35 11.31 -17.55
CA GLY A 247 -12.20 10.00 -18.20
C GLY A 247 -10.94 9.22 -17.81
N ILE A 248 -10.21 9.66 -16.77
CA ILE A 248 -8.97 9.03 -16.29
C ILE A 248 -8.96 8.94 -14.78
N THR A 249 -8.10 8.07 -14.24
CA THR A 249 -7.95 7.95 -12.78
C THR A 249 -7.07 9.09 -12.21
N PRO A 250 -7.27 9.51 -10.94
CA PRO A 250 -6.43 10.54 -10.30
C PRO A 250 -4.95 10.17 -10.29
N VAL A 251 -4.61 8.88 -10.11
CA VAL A 251 -3.22 8.39 -10.15
C VAL A 251 -2.59 8.64 -11.53
N LYS A 252 -3.30 8.24 -12.60
CA LYS A 252 -2.85 8.46 -13.98
C LYS A 252 -2.73 9.97 -14.27
N TYR A 253 -3.71 10.75 -13.84
CA TYR A 253 -3.67 12.21 -13.99
C TYR A 253 -2.48 12.84 -13.28
N LEU A 254 -2.26 12.55 -12.00
CA LEU A 254 -1.13 13.06 -11.22
C LEU A 254 0.21 12.69 -11.85
N ARG A 255 0.35 11.43 -12.32
CA ARG A 255 1.57 10.98 -13.00
C ARG A 255 1.81 11.76 -14.29
N THR A 256 0.78 11.93 -15.13
CA THR A 256 0.85 12.72 -16.36
C THR A 256 1.19 14.18 -16.08
N LEU A 257 0.57 14.76 -15.06
CA LEU A 257 0.83 16.12 -14.60
C LEU A 257 2.31 16.32 -14.23
N ARG A 258 2.85 15.41 -13.42
CA ARG A 258 4.28 15.42 -13.00
C ARG A 258 5.23 15.27 -14.17
N LEU A 259 4.95 14.34 -15.11
CA LEU A 259 5.77 14.16 -16.32
C LEU A 259 5.81 15.44 -17.16
N ASN A 260 4.67 16.11 -17.30
CA ASN A 260 4.61 17.40 -17.99
C ASN A 260 5.39 18.50 -17.25
N SER A 261 5.34 18.49 -15.92
CA SER A 261 6.11 19.43 -15.10
C SER A 261 7.61 19.18 -15.22
N VAL A 262 8.03 17.92 -15.19
CA VAL A 262 9.43 17.54 -15.46
C VAL A 262 9.86 18.02 -16.85
N ARG A 263 9.04 17.80 -17.88
CA ARG A 263 9.37 18.23 -19.25
C ARG A 263 9.58 19.73 -19.33
N ARG A 264 8.71 20.52 -18.70
CA ARG A 264 8.87 21.97 -18.62
C ARG A 264 10.16 22.36 -17.88
N ALA A 265 10.41 21.71 -16.73
CA ALA A 265 11.62 21.98 -15.96
C ALA A 265 12.90 21.63 -16.72
N LEU A 266 12.92 20.52 -17.49
CA LEU A 266 14.05 20.14 -18.34
C LEU A 266 14.32 21.17 -19.43
N ARG A 267 13.29 21.73 -20.05
CA ARG A 267 13.42 22.75 -21.10
C ARG A 267 13.99 24.09 -20.59
N HIS A 268 13.76 24.38 -19.31
CA HIS A 268 14.22 25.62 -18.67
C HIS A 268 15.35 25.37 -17.65
N ALA A 269 15.97 24.20 -17.72
CA ALA A 269 16.97 23.78 -16.75
C ALA A 269 18.24 24.65 -16.81
N ALA A 270 18.80 24.97 -15.64
CA ALA A 270 20.10 25.61 -15.53
C ALA A 270 21.20 24.67 -16.08
N PRO A 271 22.39 25.25 -16.53
CA PRO A 271 23.44 24.47 -17.16
C PRO A 271 23.94 23.24 -16.38
N HIS A 272 23.87 23.27 -15.05
CA HIS A 272 24.34 22.23 -14.14
C HIS A 272 23.22 21.34 -13.57
N ALA A 273 21.96 21.60 -13.92
CA ALA A 273 20.84 20.78 -13.44
C ALA A 273 20.88 19.40 -14.06
N THR A 274 20.66 18.37 -13.23
CA THR A 274 20.60 16.98 -13.69
C THR A 274 19.16 16.52 -13.90
N ILE A 275 18.99 15.53 -14.77
CA ILE A 275 17.70 14.88 -14.97
C ILE A 275 17.21 14.26 -13.65
N GLN A 276 18.14 13.71 -12.86
CA GLN A 276 17.83 13.09 -11.57
C GLN A 276 17.25 14.10 -10.60
N ASP A 277 17.87 15.25 -10.42
CA ASP A 277 17.39 16.27 -9.49
C ASP A 277 16.00 16.77 -9.87
N ILE A 278 15.81 17.05 -11.17
CA ILE A 278 14.50 17.48 -11.69
C ILE A 278 13.44 16.40 -11.51
N ALA A 279 13.75 15.14 -11.85
CA ALA A 279 12.80 14.05 -11.71
C ALA A 279 12.43 13.79 -10.23
N SER A 280 13.42 13.79 -9.34
CA SER A 280 13.21 13.61 -7.89
C SER A 280 12.36 14.73 -7.30
N HIS A 281 12.60 15.99 -7.68
CA HIS A 281 11.78 17.13 -7.25
C HIS A 281 10.28 16.94 -7.58
N TRP A 282 9.98 16.27 -8.69
CA TRP A 282 8.61 15.95 -9.09
C TRP A 282 8.13 14.57 -8.61
N GLY A 283 8.86 13.89 -7.71
CA GLY A 283 8.47 12.63 -7.08
C GLY A 283 8.70 11.39 -7.94
N PHE A 284 9.68 11.43 -8.86
CA PHE A 284 10.14 10.26 -9.60
C PHE A 284 11.47 9.76 -9.03
N TRP A 285 11.37 8.78 -8.14
CA TRP A 285 12.53 8.21 -7.44
C TRP A 285 13.18 7.06 -8.22
N HIS A 286 12.43 6.42 -9.12
CA HIS A 286 12.90 5.31 -9.97
C HIS A 286 13.22 5.81 -11.37
N LEU A 287 14.47 6.21 -11.62
CA LEU A 287 14.87 6.85 -12.88
C LEU A 287 14.65 5.98 -14.13
N SER A 288 14.82 4.65 -14.02
CA SER A 288 14.56 3.74 -15.13
C SER A 288 13.08 3.69 -15.51
N GLN A 289 12.19 3.57 -14.51
CA GLN A 289 10.75 3.60 -14.73
C GLN A 289 10.28 4.98 -15.22
N PHE A 290 10.82 6.05 -14.61
CA PHE A 290 10.57 7.42 -15.07
C PHE A 290 10.94 7.61 -16.54
N ALA A 291 12.12 7.14 -16.96
CA ALA A 291 12.57 7.27 -18.35
C ALA A 291 11.66 6.52 -19.34
N GLN A 292 11.16 5.34 -18.94
CA GLN A 292 10.19 4.57 -19.73
C GLN A 292 8.86 5.32 -19.86
N ASP A 293 8.30 5.79 -18.74
CA ASP A 293 7.04 6.53 -18.74
C ASP A 293 7.14 7.83 -19.52
N TYR A 294 8.25 8.54 -19.35
CA TYR A 294 8.53 9.77 -20.09
C TYR A 294 8.59 9.51 -21.60
N LYS A 295 9.32 8.46 -22.01
CA LYS A 295 9.39 8.05 -23.42
C LYS A 295 8.02 7.60 -23.94
N GLN A 296 7.26 6.87 -23.16
CA GLN A 296 5.90 6.45 -23.54
C GLN A 296 4.98 7.64 -23.75
N LEU A 297 5.07 8.66 -22.87
CA LEU A 297 4.19 9.82 -22.94
C LEU A 297 4.61 10.80 -24.04
N PHE A 298 5.93 11.05 -24.20
CA PHE A 298 6.44 12.11 -25.07
C PHE A 298 7.13 11.62 -26.36
N GLY A 299 7.30 10.30 -26.51
CA GLY A 299 7.99 9.71 -27.66
C GLY A 299 9.52 9.94 -27.67
N GLU A 300 10.06 10.66 -26.69
CA GLU A 300 11.48 10.98 -26.55
C GLU A 300 12.01 10.71 -25.14
N LEU A 301 13.31 10.57 -24.99
CA LEU A 301 13.94 10.41 -23.67
C LEU A 301 14.11 11.77 -22.96
N PRO A 302 14.12 11.80 -21.61
CA PRO A 302 14.39 13.02 -20.85
C PRO A 302 15.71 13.70 -21.23
N SER A 303 16.73 12.90 -21.57
CA SER A 303 18.04 13.40 -22.02
C SER A 303 17.98 14.10 -23.38
N THR A 304 17.03 13.75 -24.23
CA THR A 304 16.79 14.42 -25.51
C THR A 304 16.20 15.80 -25.27
N THR A 305 15.16 15.88 -24.43
CA THR A 305 14.53 17.15 -24.04
C THR A 305 15.55 18.11 -23.39
N LEU A 306 16.39 17.59 -22.46
CA LEU A 306 17.40 18.40 -21.78
C LEU A 306 18.44 19.00 -22.75
N ARG A 307 18.80 18.29 -23.83
CA ARG A 307 19.75 18.76 -24.85
C ARG A 307 19.16 19.81 -25.79
N GLN A 308 17.86 19.89 -25.88
CA GLN A 308 17.13 20.83 -26.76
C GLN A 308 16.79 22.17 -26.08
N ARG A 309 17.27 22.38 -24.84
CA ARG A 309 17.06 23.60 -24.07
C ARG A 309 17.79 24.81 -24.66
#